data_e0903533db4978b3540334987b34293f
#
_entry.id   e0903533db4978b3540334987b34293f
#
_cell.length_a   1.000
_cell.length_b   1.000
_cell.length_c   1.000
_cell.angle_alpha   90.00
_cell.angle_beta   90.00
_cell.angle_gamma   90.00
#
_symmetry.space_group_name_H-M   'P 1'
#
loop_
_entity.id
_entity.type
_entity.pdbx_description
1 polymer ?
#
loop_
_entity_poly.entity_id
_entity_poly.type
_entity_poly.pdbx_seq_one_letter_code
_entity_poly.pdbx_strand_id
1 'polypeptide(L)'
;MTFGTAGEMPVVQFMSSGRLLTGLSLAKNHATWLILGNDGQLHYLENADELREVQTIEGEFAPATAIELRRSLTREFGPAFEVMTTKHFLVVQPQGRGSKWPETFENLHRQFTSQLKKRGVNVRTGKFPMVAIVMPDSAAFHAELDRQKLPNRSIAGIYIANSNRVYTYDSGMASSTVAVLRHEAAHQSAFNSNIHSRLNATPKWLTEGLGMLFESPAMADGRVSQLWQRTHADAVSRLSSRYQDPQNSLTSDIRRLVAEDVMFDRADQVQDAYSISWLLMFYLCERRPQVFAEFINHTASRPPFVEYEREQRLKDFQSIADQSIDQFALEVTRFLQSIAKQTP
;
A
#
# COMPACT_ATOMS: atom_id res chain seq x y z
N MET A 1 16.42 -4.67 -19.46
CA MET A 1 16.55 -3.41 -18.70
C MET A 1 17.95 -3.37 -18.10
N THR A 2 18.71 -2.29 -18.31
CA THR A 2 19.94 -2.07 -17.56
C THR A 2 19.55 -1.42 -16.24
N PHE A 3 19.75 -2.12 -15.15
CA PHE A 3 19.52 -1.59 -13.81
C PHE A 3 20.82 -0.96 -13.32
N GLY A 4 20.74 0.27 -12.83
CA GLY A 4 21.88 0.87 -12.14
C GLY A 4 22.20 0.03 -10.90
N THR A 5 23.44 -0.35 -10.72
CA THR A 5 23.91 -0.93 -9.47
C THR A 5 23.69 0.09 -8.34
N ALA A 6 23.39 -0.36 -7.13
CA ALA A 6 23.02 0.48 -5.98
C ALA A 6 24.03 1.57 -5.58
N GLY A 7 25.12 1.75 -6.34
CA GLY A 7 26.18 2.74 -6.11
C GLY A 7 26.11 4.00 -6.96
N GLU A 8 25.40 4.00 -8.11
CA GLU A 8 25.46 5.12 -9.05
C GLU A 8 24.17 5.26 -9.86
N MET A 9 23.05 5.57 -9.21
CA MET A 9 21.87 6.00 -9.93
C MET A 9 22.07 7.47 -10.33
N PRO A 10 22.26 7.80 -11.64
CA PRO A 10 22.52 9.17 -12.04
C PRO A 10 21.33 10.07 -11.74
N VAL A 11 21.64 11.30 -11.36
CA VAL A 11 20.64 12.35 -11.23
C VAL A 11 20.35 12.89 -12.62
N VAL A 12 19.08 13.03 -12.94
CA VAL A 12 18.64 13.51 -14.26
C VAL A 12 17.64 14.66 -14.13
N GLN A 13 17.65 15.54 -15.11
CA GLN A 13 16.57 16.48 -15.36
C GLN A 13 15.70 15.97 -16.50
N PHE A 14 14.40 16.15 -16.39
CA PHE A 14 13.41 15.68 -17.36
C PHE A 14 12.14 16.51 -17.32
N MET A 15 11.40 16.51 -18.42
CA MET A 15 10.07 17.13 -18.48
C MET A 15 8.99 16.11 -18.11
N SER A 16 8.05 16.52 -17.27
CA SER A 16 6.84 15.73 -16.99
C SER A 16 5.66 16.67 -16.79
N SER A 17 4.60 16.47 -17.56
CA SER A 17 3.39 17.31 -17.51
C SER A 17 3.68 18.80 -17.63
N GLY A 18 4.61 19.19 -18.53
CA GLY A 18 5.01 20.58 -18.78
C GLY A 18 5.87 21.21 -17.67
N ARG A 19 6.42 20.41 -16.76
CA ARG A 19 7.30 20.86 -15.67
C ARG A 19 8.69 20.25 -15.81
N LEU A 20 9.71 21.04 -15.58
CA LEU A 20 11.08 20.55 -15.45
C LEU A 20 11.26 19.99 -14.03
N LEU A 21 11.58 18.71 -13.93
CA LEU A 21 11.80 17.98 -12.68
C LEU A 21 13.23 17.45 -12.64
N THR A 22 13.69 17.18 -11.42
CA THR A 22 14.93 16.45 -11.15
C THR A 22 14.58 15.10 -10.53
N GLY A 23 15.32 14.04 -10.87
CA GLY A 23 15.04 12.73 -10.35
C GLY A 23 16.23 11.78 -10.38
N LEU A 24 16.06 10.61 -9.78
CA LEU A 24 16.98 9.48 -9.87
C LEU A 24 16.58 8.56 -11.02
N SER A 25 17.49 8.28 -11.92
CA SER A 25 17.31 7.26 -12.96
C SER A 25 17.36 5.87 -12.34
N LEU A 26 16.19 5.22 -12.21
CA LEU A 26 16.07 3.91 -11.58
C LEU A 26 16.32 2.76 -12.55
N ALA A 27 15.75 2.87 -13.75
CA ALA A 27 15.89 1.87 -14.79
C ALA A 27 15.71 2.51 -16.17
N LYS A 28 16.43 1.99 -17.16
CA LYS A 28 16.38 2.48 -18.55
C LYS A 28 16.49 1.31 -19.52
N ASN A 29 15.71 1.37 -20.61
CA ASN A 29 15.93 0.59 -21.82
C ASN A 29 15.78 1.50 -23.06
N HIS A 30 15.72 0.92 -24.25
CA HIS A 30 15.62 1.67 -25.51
C HIS A 30 14.26 2.38 -25.71
N ALA A 31 13.22 1.97 -24.99
CA ALA A 31 11.85 2.45 -25.16
C ALA A 31 11.27 3.13 -23.91
N THR A 32 11.84 2.88 -22.73
CA THR A 32 11.27 3.37 -21.46
C THR A 32 12.37 3.82 -20.52
N TRP A 33 12.09 4.91 -19.79
CA TRP A 33 12.94 5.38 -18.71
C TRP A 33 12.11 5.55 -17.45
N LEU A 34 12.46 4.86 -16.37
CA LEU A 34 11.84 4.98 -15.06
C LEU A 34 12.67 5.88 -14.16
N ILE A 35 12.06 6.97 -13.72
CA ILE A 35 12.71 8.00 -12.89
C ILE A 35 11.91 8.18 -11.60
N LEU A 36 12.59 8.20 -10.46
CA LEU A 36 12.03 8.68 -9.20
C LEU A 36 12.23 10.19 -9.13
N GLY A 37 11.17 10.94 -9.34
CA GLY A 37 11.19 12.40 -9.27
C GLY A 37 11.46 12.94 -7.87
N ASN A 38 11.98 14.16 -7.80
CA ASN A 38 12.16 14.86 -6.52
C ASN A 38 10.82 15.15 -5.82
N ASP A 39 9.70 15.08 -6.53
CA ASP A 39 8.33 15.15 -6.01
C ASP A 39 7.86 13.83 -5.35
N GLY A 40 8.69 12.77 -5.38
CA GLY A 40 8.38 11.46 -4.82
C GLY A 40 7.55 10.55 -5.73
N GLN A 41 7.27 10.97 -6.96
CA GLN A 41 6.52 10.16 -7.94
C GLN A 41 7.45 9.29 -8.78
N LEU A 42 6.94 8.17 -9.27
CA LEU A 42 7.59 7.34 -10.29
C LEU A 42 7.10 7.81 -11.66
N HIS A 43 8.01 8.31 -12.48
CA HIS A 43 7.74 8.80 -13.83
C HIS A 43 8.20 7.76 -14.84
N TYR A 44 7.25 7.27 -15.65
CA TYR A 44 7.51 6.38 -16.77
C TYR A 44 7.51 7.22 -18.05
N LEU A 45 8.67 7.45 -18.62
CA LEU A 45 8.82 8.16 -19.90
C LEU A 45 8.90 7.11 -21.02
N GLU A 46 7.96 7.16 -21.94
CA GLU A 46 7.84 6.21 -23.07
C GLU A 46 7.80 6.95 -24.41
N ASN A 47 7.53 8.24 -24.40
CA ASN A 47 7.51 9.08 -25.60
C ASN A 47 8.96 9.41 -26.03
N ALA A 48 9.26 9.22 -27.32
CA ALA A 48 10.58 9.45 -27.88
C ALA A 48 11.08 10.90 -27.67
N ASP A 49 10.18 11.89 -27.68
CA ASP A 49 10.54 13.30 -27.47
C ASP A 49 10.88 13.53 -25.98
N GLU A 50 10.09 13.00 -25.05
CA GLU A 50 10.39 13.07 -23.61
C GLU A 50 11.73 12.39 -23.29
N LEU A 51 12.01 11.24 -23.91
CA LEU A 51 13.26 10.50 -23.70
C LEU A 51 14.50 11.29 -24.18
N ARG A 52 14.36 12.10 -25.26
CA ARG A 52 15.44 12.96 -25.77
C ARG A 52 15.74 14.16 -24.89
N GLU A 53 14.75 14.63 -24.13
CA GLU A 53 14.87 15.78 -23.23
C GLU A 53 15.48 15.42 -21.87
N VAL A 54 15.69 14.12 -21.58
CA VAL A 54 16.32 13.70 -20.32
C VAL A 54 17.82 13.98 -20.36
N GLN A 55 18.29 14.78 -19.42
CA GLN A 55 19.70 15.15 -19.28
C GLN A 55 20.26 14.66 -17.96
N THR A 56 21.40 13.99 -18.01
CA THR A 56 22.16 13.67 -16.78
C THR A 56 22.80 14.96 -16.26
N ILE A 57 22.66 15.18 -14.96
CA ILE A 57 23.27 16.36 -14.29
C ILE A 57 24.20 15.90 -13.17
N GLU A 58 25.20 16.72 -12.88
CA GLU A 58 26.05 16.55 -11.72
C GLU A 58 25.33 16.98 -10.44
N GLY A 59 25.62 16.31 -9.33
CA GLY A 59 25.08 16.65 -8.02
C GLY A 59 24.39 15.48 -7.33
N GLU A 60 24.00 15.72 -6.08
CA GLU A 60 23.27 14.75 -5.27
C GLU A 60 21.76 14.92 -5.44
N PHE A 61 21.05 13.80 -5.44
CA PHE A 61 19.60 13.82 -5.47
C PHE A 61 19.03 14.32 -4.13
N ALA A 62 18.23 15.37 -4.21
CA ALA A 62 17.49 15.91 -3.07
C ALA A 62 15.97 15.82 -3.32
N PRO A 63 15.20 15.20 -2.41
CA PRO A 63 13.75 15.30 -2.42
C PRO A 63 13.30 16.76 -2.33
N ALA A 64 12.21 17.10 -3.02
CA ALA A 64 11.60 18.40 -2.87
C ALA A 64 11.14 18.62 -1.42
N THR A 65 11.31 19.82 -0.94
CA THR A 65 10.85 20.20 0.40
C THR A 65 9.33 20.23 0.49
N ALA A 66 8.78 20.12 1.70
CA ALA A 66 7.35 20.25 1.91
C ALA A 66 6.79 21.60 1.39
N ILE A 67 7.59 22.67 1.44
CA ILE A 67 7.20 24.00 0.92
C ILE A 67 7.09 23.98 -0.60
N GLU A 68 8.04 23.39 -1.30
CA GLU A 68 8.03 23.27 -2.76
C GLU A 68 6.89 22.42 -3.26
N LEU A 69 6.67 21.24 -2.63
CA LEU A 69 5.55 20.36 -2.95
C LEU A 69 4.21 21.04 -2.65
N ARG A 70 4.08 21.75 -1.53
CA ARG A 70 2.88 22.51 -1.22
C ARG A 70 2.56 23.54 -2.30
N ARG A 71 3.56 24.31 -2.75
CA ARG A 71 3.39 25.29 -3.83
C ARG A 71 2.96 24.62 -5.14
N SER A 72 3.52 23.45 -5.45
CA SER A 72 3.15 22.67 -6.62
C SER A 72 1.70 22.20 -6.53
N LEU A 73 1.29 21.60 -5.41
CA LEU A 73 -0.07 21.14 -5.18
C LEU A 73 -1.10 22.28 -5.20
N THR A 74 -0.77 23.44 -4.61
CA THR A 74 -1.64 24.63 -4.67
C THR A 74 -1.89 25.08 -6.10
N ARG A 75 -0.88 25.02 -6.96
CA ARG A 75 -1.04 25.35 -8.41
C ARG A 75 -1.83 24.27 -9.16
N GLU A 76 -1.62 22.99 -8.80
CA GLU A 76 -2.28 21.84 -9.44
C GLU A 76 -3.78 21.83 -9.19
N PHE A 77 -4.20 22.06 -7.93
CA PHE A 77 -5.60 21.96 -7.51
C PHE A 77 -6.36 23.29 -7.55
N GLY A 78 -5.65 24.41 -7.66
CA GLY A 78 -6.23 25.74 -7.78
C GLY A 78 -6.90 26.27 -6.49
N PRO A 79 -7.58 27.44 -6.58
CA PRO A 79 -8.03 28.19 -5.42
C PRO A 79 -9.22 27.58 -4.66
N ALA A 80 -9.90 26.60 -5.24
CA ALA A 80 -11.00 25.89 -4.54
C ALA A 80 -10.49 24.95 -3.45
N PHE A 81 -9.18 24.66 -3.45
CA PHE A 81 -8.53 23.76 -2.50
C PHE A 81 -7.51 24.51 -1.65
N GLU A 82 -7.32 24.00 -0.45
CA GLU A 82 -6.21 24.37 0.42
C GLU A 82 -5.26 23.18 0.60
N VAL A 83 -3.98 23.46 0.87
CA VAL A 83 -2.98 22.42 1.16
C VAL A 83 -2.51 22.59 2.60
N MET A 84 -2.96 21.68 3.44
CA MET A 84 -2.60 21.64 4.86
C MET A 84 -1.36 20.77 5.06
N THR A 85 -0.48 21.17 5.97
CA THR A 85 0.78 20.47 6.26
C THR A 85 0.74 19.91 7.67
N THR A 86 1.09 18.62 7.81
CA THR A 86 1.38 17.96 9.09
C THR A 86 2.85 17.55 9.16
N LYS A 87 3.22 16.75 10.14
CA LYS A 87 4.60 16.24 10.24
C LYS A 87 5.01 15.38 9.05
N HIS A 88 4.08 14.53 8.55
CA HIS A 88 4.40 13.56 7.50
C HIS A 88 3.58 13.77 6.22
N PHE A 89 2.51 14.58 6.25
CA PHE A 89 1.57 14.75 5.14
C PHE A 89 1.47 16.17 4.62
N LEU A 90 1.18 16.23 3.31
CA LEU A 90 0.52 17.35 2.66
C LEU A 90 -0.87 16.89 2.27
N VAL A 91 -1.90 17.50 2.85
CA VAL A 91 -3.30 17.15 2.61
C VAL A 91 -3.96 18.24 1.78
N VAL A 92 -4.35 17.90 0.56
CA VAL A 92 -5.15 18.74 -0.33
C VAL A 92 -6.61 18.50 -0.02
N GLN A 93 -7.35 19.53 0.31
CA GLN A 93 -8.78 19.45 0.67
C GLN A 93 -9.52 20.69 0.21
N PRO A 94 -10.86 20.66 0.08
CA PRO A 94 -11.63 21.86 -0.19
C PRO A 94 -11.40 22.94 0.86
N GLN A 95 -11.45 24.21 0.46
CA GLN A 95 -11.25 25.36 1.34
C GLN A 95 -12.18 25.31 2.57
N GLY A 96 -11.63 25.64 3.74
CA GLY A 96 -12.41 25.82 4.97
C GLY A 96 -12.80 24.52 5.68
N ARG A 97 -12.19 23.38 5.36
CA ARG A 97 -12.44 22.09 6.03
C ARG A 97 -11.69 21.93 7.36
N GLY A 98 -10.79 22.86 7.70
CA GLY A 98 -10.03 22.85 8.95
C GLY A 98 -9.02 21.69 9.02
N SER A 99 -8.72 21.24 10.25
CA SER A 99 -7.65 20.28 10.52
C SER A 99 -8.07 18.81 10.56
N LYS A 100 -9.36 18.50 10.39
CA LYS A 100 -9.91 17.14 10.59
C LYS A 100 -9.22 16.09 9.70
N TRP A 101 -9.08 16.36 8.41
CA TRP A 101 -8.44 15.44 7.48
C TRP A 101 -6.92 15.32 7.69
N PRO A 102 -6.18 16.44 7.82
CA PRO A 102 -4.76 16.41 8.18
C PRO A 102 -4.47 15.60 9.45
N GLU A 103 -5.21 15.81 10.51
CA GLU A 103 -5.09 15.06 11.77
C GLU A 103 -5.43 13.58 11.61
N THR A 104 -6.44 13.26 10.80
CA THR A 104 -6.82 11.87 10.53
C THR A 104 -5.69 11.10 9.84
N PHE A 105 -5.13 11.61 8.75
CA PHE A 105 -4.02 10.96 8.05
C PHE A 105 -2.77 10.83 8.93
N GLU A 106 -2.42 11.87 9.64
CA GLU A 106 -1.27 11.85 10.56
C GLU A 106 -1.45 10.81 11.68
N ASN A 107 -2.67 10.72 12.25
CA ASN A 107 -2.99 9.75 13.29
C ASN A 107 -2.95 8.31 12.76
N LEU A 108 -3.50 8.05 11.56
CA LEU A 108 -3.47 6.73 10.93
C LEU A 108 -2.04 6.26 10.70
N HIS A 109 -1.19 7.11 10.12
CA HIS A 109 0.22 6.80 9.90
C HIS A 109 0.97 6.50 11.21
N ARG A 110 0.77 7.33 12.24
CA ARG A 110 1.39 7.16 13.54
C ARG A 110 0.97 5.86 14.22
N GLN A 111 -0.32 5.54 14.18
CA GLN A 111 -0.86 4.30 14.74
C GLN A 111 -0.30 3.09 14.01
N PHE A 112 -0.36 3.09 12.68
CA PHE A 112 0.15 2.03 11.81
C PHE A 112 1.63 1.76 12.09
N THR A 113 2.48 2.76 11.98
CA THR A 113 3.92 2.61 12.17
C THR A 113 4.30 2.20 13.60
N SER A 114 3.59 2.72 14.61
CA SER A 114 3.78 2.33 16.01
C SER A 114 3.45 0.86 16.25
N GLN A 115 2.34 0.37 15.71
CA GLN A 115 1.92 -1.03 15.86
C GLN A 115 2.88 -2.00 15.18
N LEU A 116 3.41 -1.65 14.02
CA LEU A 116 4.38 -2.49 13.31
C LEU A 116 5.75 -2.51 14.02
N LYS A 117 6.22 -1.37 14.50
CA LYS A 117 7.46 -1.31 15.31
C LYS A 117 7.38 -2.19 16.54
N LYS A 118 6.24 -2.19 17.26
CA LYS A 118 6.03 -3.05 18.44
C LYS A 118 6.09 -4.54 18.11
N ARG A 119 5.85 -4.92 16.85
CA ARG A 119 5.90 -6.30 16.36
C ARG A 119 7.24 -6.68 15.72
N GLY A 120 8.26 -5.81 15.81
CA GLY A 120 9.61 -6.09 15.29
C GLY A 120 9.80 -5.78 13.79
N VAL A 121 8.83 -5.12 13.15
CA VAL A 121 8.99 -4.69 11.76
C VAL A 121 9.97 -3.51 11.69
N ASN A 122 10.89 -3.56 10.72
CA ASN A 122 11.89 -2.51 10.50
C ASN A 122 11.30 -1.28 9.79
N VAL A 123 10.65 -0.43 10.56
CA VAL A 123 9.99 0.78 10.06
C VAL A 123 10.99 1.93 9.98
N ARG A 124 11.18 2.49 8.79
CA ARG A 124 12.04 3.66 8.52
C ARG A 124 11.21 4.89 8.22
N THR A 125 11.79 6.06 8.45
CA THR A 125 11.16 7.32 8.02
C THR A 125 11.31 7.49 6.51
N GLY A 126 10.23 7.81 5.83
CA GLY A 126 10.23 8.11 4.40
C GLY A 126 11.02 9.38 4.07
N LYS A 127 11.53 9.44 2.85
CA LYS A 127 12.29 10.61 2.35
C LYS A 127 11.39 11.74 1.83
N PHE A 128 10.14 11.42 1.49
CA PHE A 128 9.19 12.35 0.89
C PHE A 128 8.00 12.58 1.82
N PRO A 129 7.43 13.80 1.84
CA PRO A 129 6.11 14.02 2.42
C PRO A 129 5.07 13.15 1.70
N MET A 130 4.17 12.51 2.43
CA MET A 130 3.05 11.79 1.86
C MET A 130 1.96 12.78 1.42
N VAL A 131 1.34 12.54 0.26
CA VAL A 131 0.30 13.41 -0.27
C VAL A 131 -1.04 12.69 -0.19
N ALA A 132 -2.02 13.32 0.47
CA ALA A 132 -3.39 12.86 0.49
C ALA A 132 -4.31 13.92 -0.14
N ILE A 133 -5.26 13.49 -0.97
CA ILE A 133 -6.18 14.34 -1.71
C ILE A 133 -7.60 13.95 -1.34
N VAL A 134 -8.30 14.90 -0.73
CA VAL A 134 -9.67 14.77 -0.31
C VAL A 134 -10.55 15.59 -1.25
N MET A 135 -11.31 14.92 -2.09
CA MET A 135 -12.25 15.56 -3.00
C MET A 135 -13.51 16.02 -2.24
N PRO A 136 -14.24 17.04 -2.73
CA PRO A 136 -15.39 17.56 -2.02
C PRO A 136 -16.52 16.54 -1.81
N ASP A 137 -16.69 15.63 -2.77
CA ASP A 137 -17.71 14.58 -2.76
C ASP A 137 -17.34 13.40 -3.66
N SER A 138 -18.17 12.37 -3.67
CA SER A 138 -17.99 11.16 -4.47
C SER A 138 -17.97 11.44 -5.97
N ALA A 139 -18.77 12.38 -6.47
CA ALA A 139 -18.83 12.69 -7.91
C ALA A 139 -17.51 13.30 -8.39
N ALA A 140 -16.96 14.26 -7.62
CA ALA A 140 -15.67 14.87 -7.92
C ALA A 140 -14.52 13.85 -7.82
N PHE A 141 -14.59 12.93 -6.86
CA PHE A 141 -13.62 11.85 -6.71
C PHE A 141 -13.61 10.93 -7.93
N HIS A 142 -14.76 10.45 -8.37
CA HIS A 142 -14.84 9.58 -9.55
C HIS A 142 -14.43 10.30 -10.83
N ALA A 143 -14.81 11.58 -10.99
CA ALA A 143 -14.37 12.39 -12.13
C ALA A 143 -12.84 12.54 -12.17
N GLU A 144 -12.20 12.67 -11.02
CA GLU A 144 -10.73 12.72 -10.93
C GLU A 144 -10.07 11.38 -11.30
N LEU A 145 -10.66 10.25 -10.87
CA LEU A 145 -10.18 8.92 -11.28
C LEU A 145 -10.28 8.73 -12.80
N ASP A 146 -11.39 9.13 -13.40
CA ASP A 146 -11.60 9.07 -14.85
C ASP A 146 -10.59 9.95 -15.60
N ARG A 147 -10.34 11.16 -15.10
CA ARG A 147 -9.31 12.06 -15.67
C ARG A 147 -7.93 11.44 -15.67
N GLN A 148 -7.60 10.66 -14.63
CA GLN A 148 -6.34 9.95 -14.50
C GLN A 148 -6.34 8.57 -15.18
N LYS A 149 -7.46 8.17 -15.83
CA LYS A 149 -7.63 6.84 -16.44
C LYS A 149 -7.43 5.69 -15.45
N LEU A 150 -7.80 5.90 -14.20
CA LEU A 150 -7.72 4.90 -13.14
C LEU A 150 -8.99 4.06 -13.10
N PRO A 151 -8.92 2.83 -12.52
CA PRO A 151 -10.10 2.01 -12.33
C PRO A 151 -11.17 2.77 -11.55
N ASN A 152 -12.28 3.11 -12.20
CA ASN A 152 -13.42 3.79 -11.61
C ASN A 152 -14.48 2.76 -11.24
N ARG A 153 -14.27 2.07 -10.12
CA ARG A 153 -15.23 1.14 -9.53
C ARG A 153 -15.86 1.80 -8.30
N SER A 154 -16.84 1.15 -7.70
CA SER A 154 -17.51 1.62 -6.47
C SER A 154 -16.56 1.59 -5.27
N ILE A 155 -15.50 2.41 -5.31
CA ILE A 155 -14.49 2.56 -4.27
C ILE A 155 -14.62 3.94 -3.61
N ALA A 156 -14.27 4.04 -2.34
CA ALA A 156 -14.32 5.29 -1.59
C ALA A 156 -12.93 5.92 -1.34
N GLY A 157 -11.89 5.26 -1.80
CA GLY A 157 -10.50 5.71 -1.75
C GLY A 157 -9.61 4.83 -2.58
N ILE A 158 -8.41 5.32 -2.88
CA ILE A 158 -7.37 4.58 -3.58
C ILE A 158 -5.98 5.16 -3.28
N TYR A 159 -5.02 4.30 -2.97
CA TYR A 159 -3.61 4.67 -3.00
C TYR A 159 -2.99 4.31 -4.36
N ILE A 160 -2.30 5.26 -4.95
CA ILE A 160 -1.65 5.11 -6.25
C ILE A 160 -0.13 5.08 -6.03
N ALA A 161 0.47 3.90 -6.14
CA ALA A 161 1.89 3.71 -5.85
C ALA A 161 2.80 4.55 -6.75
N ASN A 162 2.46 4.75 -8.03
CA ASN A 162 3.27 5.54 -8.96
C ASN A 162 3.32 7.01 -8.54
N SER A 163 2.19 7.65 -8.26
CA SER A 163 2.14 9.04 -7.81
C SER A 163 2.42 9.19 -6.32
N ASN A 164 2.43 8.10 -5.55
CA ASN A 164 2.57 8.11 -4.08
C ASN A 164 1.46 8.91 -3.37
N ARG A 165 0.27 8.93 -3.94
CA ARG A 165 -0.87 9.74 -3.47
C ARG A 165 -2.03 8.85 -3.05
N VAL A 166 -2.71 9.23 -1.97
CA VAL A 166 -4.04 8.71 -1.63
C VAL A 166 -5.08 9.69 -2.14
N TYR A 167 -6.11 9.18 -2.78
CA TYR A 167 -7.31 9.91 -3.16
C TYR A 167 -8.51 9.37 -2.38
N THR A 168 -9.34 10.26 -1.86
CA THR A 168 -10.61 9.97 -1.21
C THR A 168 -11.55 11.16 -1.35
N TYR A 169 -12.72 11.11 -0.73
CA TYR A 169 -13.65 12.23 -0.73
C TYR A 169 -14.27 12.47 0.66
N ASP A 170 -14.79 13.67 0.86
CA ASP A 170 -15.45 14.06 2.10
C ASP A 170 -16.85 13.45 2.19
N SER A 171 -16.94 12.26 2.77
CA SER A 171 -18.19 11.53 3.01
C SER A 171 -18.86 11.88 4.35
N GLY A 172 -18.40 12.91 5.03
CA GLY A 172 -18.81 13.17 6.41
C GLY A 172 -18.27 12.15 7.42
N MET A 173 -17.26 11.34 7.04
CA MET A 173 -16.67 10.27 7.85
C MET A 173 -17.65 9.11 8.13
N ALA A 174 -18.44 8.72 7.13
CA ALA A 174 -19.23 7.49 7.22
C ALA A 174 -18.31 6.28 7.51
N SER A 175 -18.76 5.33 8.32
CA SER A 175 -17.94 4.20 8.82
C SER A 175 -17.30 3.37 7.69
N SER A 176 -18.04 3.13 6.61
CA SER A 176 -17.52 2.40 5.45
C SER A 176 -16.39 3.14 4.74
N THR A 177 -16.53 4.46 4.56
CA THR A 177 -15.47 5.30 3.97
C THR A 177 -14.25 5.36 4.85
N VAL A 178 -14.42 5.38 6.18
CA VAL A 178 -13.31 5.39 7.13
C VAL A 178 -12.53 4.06 7.07
N ALA A 179 -13.18 2.92 6.90
CA ALA A 179 -12.49 1.63 6.74
C ALA A 179 -11.61 1.63 5.49
N VAL A 180 -12.16 2.05 4.34
CA VAL A 180 -11.39 2.20 3.09
C VAL A 180 -10.24 3.19 3.26
N LEU A 181 -10.48 4.34 3.90
CA LEU A 181 -9.43 5.32 4.15
C LEU A 181 -8.29 4.73 4.99
N ARG A 182 -8.61 3.91 6.01
CA ARG A 182 -7.59 3.22 6.82
C ARG A 182 -6.78 2.24 5.99
N HIS A 183 -7.43 1.51 5.09
CA HIS A 183 -6.79 0.61 4.13
C HIS A 183 -5.78 1.36 3.24
N GLU A 184 -6.23 2.40 2.56
CA GLU A 184 -5.38 3.17 1.64
C GLU A 184 -4.25 3.94 2.35
N ALA A 185 -4.52 4.47 3.55
CA ALA A 185 -3.50 5.11 4.38
C ALA A 185 -2.48 4.09 4.91
N ALA A 186 -2.88 2.83 5.15
CA ALA A 186 -1.95 1.75 5.49
C ALA A 186 -1.03 1.43 4.32
N HIS A 187 -1.54 1.32 3.09
CA HIS A 187 -0.71 1.18 1.90
C HIS A 187 0.30 2.31 1.76
N GLN A 188 -0.16 3.57 1.78
CA GLN A 188 0.74 4.71 1.66
C GLN A 188 1.80 4.71 2.77
N SER A 189 1.40 4.45 4.01
CA SER A 189 2.33 4.36 5.14
C SER A 189 3.34 3.24 4.96
N ALA A 190 2.92 2.06 4.50
CA ALA A 190 3.79 0.91 4.26
C ALA A 190 4.86 1.20 3.20
N PHE A 191 4.45 1.77 2.06
CA PHE A 191 5.37 2.12 0.97
C PHE A 191 6.30 3.27 1.31
N ASN A 192 5.93 4.16 2.23
CA ASN A 192 6.77 5.28 2.67
C ASN A 192 7.60 4.99 3.93
N SER A 193 7.41 3.82 4.55
CA SER A 193 8.12 3.44 5.78
C SER A 193 9.02 2.21 5.62
N ASN A 194 9.40 1.87 4.38
CA ASN A 194 10.24 0.72 4.05
C ASN A 194 9.64 -0.63 4.48
N ILE A 195 8.31 -0.73 4.52
CA ILE A 195 7.57 -1.97 4.80
C ILE A 195 7.27 -2.67 3.48
N HIS A 196 6.89 -1.91 2.46
CA HIS A 196 6.78 -2.34 1.07
C HIS A 196 7.65 -1.45 0.18
N SER A 197 8.07 -1.99 -0.95
CA SER A 197 8.79 -1.23 -1.97
C SER A 197 7.90 -1.03 -3.21
N ARG A 198 7.90 0.17 -3.76
CA ARG A 198 7.23 0.46 -5.04
C ARG A 198 7.98 -0.12 -6.25
N LEU A 199 9.19 -0.64 -6.02
CA LEU A 199 10.10 -1.15 -7.06
C LEU A 199 10.24 -2.68 -7.02
N ASN A 200 9.62 -3.35 -6.06
CA ASN A 200 9.68 -4.78 -5.88
C ASN A 200 8.31 -5.42 -6.11
N ALA A 201 8.32 -6.64 -6.61
CA ALA A 201 7.12 -7.47 -6.66
C ALA A 201 6.81 -8.03 -5.25
N THR A 202 6.21 -7.21 -4.39
CA THR A 202 5.67 -7.70 -3.11
C THR A 202 4.39 -8.49 -3.38
N PRO A 203 4.26 -9.74 -2.88
CA PRO A 203 3.05 -10.54 -3.05
C PRO A 203 1.79 -9.80 -2.59
N LYS A 204 0.73 -9.81 -3.40
CA LYS A 204 -0.52 -9.08 -3.08
C LYS A 204 -1.14 -9.54 -1.75
N TRP A 205 -1.00 -10.82 -1.37
CA TRP A 205 -1.53 -11.27 -0.09
C TRP A 205 -0.91 -10.56 1.12
N LEU A 206 0.36 -10.14 1.02
CA LEU A 206 1.03 -9.34 2.07
C LEU A 206 0.56 -7.88 2.05
N THR A 207 0.50 -7.26 0.88
CA THR A 207 0.10 -5.85 0.76
C THR A 207 -1.37 -5.67 1.13
N GLU A 208 -2.25 -6.44 0.52
CA GLU A 208 -3.70 -6.34 0.75
C GLU A 208 -4.10 -6.84 2.14
N GLY A 209 -3.48 -7.94 2.60
CA GLY A 209 -3.73 -8.44 3.94
C GLY A 209 -3.30 -7.44 5.03
N LEU A 210 -2.22 -6.69 4.81
CA LEU A 210 -1.80 -5.62 5.71
C LEU A 210 -2.79 -4.43 5.68
N GLY A 211 -3.26 -4.03 4.49
CA GLY A 211 -4.30 -3.02 4.34
C GLY A 211 -5.56 -3.37 5.13
N MET A 212 -6.12 -4.55 4.86
CA MET A 212 -7.31 -5.08 5.55
C MET A 212 -7.12 -5.23 7.07
N LEU A 213 -5.91 -5.59 7.51
CA LEU A 213 -5.62 -5.72 8.95
C LEU A 213 -5.87 -4.40 9.68
N PHE A 214 -5.56 -3.27 9.05
CA PHE A 214 -5.72 -1.94 9.63
C PHE A 214 -7.07 -1.25 9.33
N GLU A 215 -7.98 -1.86 8.58
CA GLU A 215 -9.35 -1.39 8.45
C GLU A 215 -10.06 -1.34 9.80
N SER A 216 -9.84 -2.35 10.64
CA SER A 216 -10.35 -2.36 12.00
C SER A 216 -9.62 -1.32 12.88
N PRO A 217 -10.33 -0.33 13.47
CA PRO A 217 -9.73 0.62 14.39
C PRO A 217 -9.13 -0.04 15.62
N ALA A 218 -9.65 -1.20 16.02
CA ALA A 218 -9.16 -1.96 17.16
C ALA A 218 -7.75 -2.53 16.96
N MET A 219 -7.32 -2.75 15.72
CA MET A 219 -5.93 -3.15 15.42
C MET A 219 -4.91 -2.06 15.73
N ALA A 220 -5.34 -0.82 15.63
CA ALA A 220 -4.50 0.36 15.91
C ALA A 220 -4.57 0.79 17.40
N ASP A 221 -5.59 0.38 18.15
CA ASP A 221 -5.78 0.72 19.56
C ASP A 221 -5.16 -0.36 20.46
N GLY A 222 -4.02 -0.04 21.04
CA GLY A 222 -3.32 -0.97 21.96
C GLY A 222 -4.06 -1.29 23.27
N ARG A 223 -5.20 -0.63 23.55
CA ARG A 223 -6.06 -0.91 24.71
C ARG A 223 -7.06 -2.03 24.45
N VAL A 224 -7.33 -2.34 23.18
CA VAL A 224 -8.25 -3.42 22.81
C VAL A 224 -7.52 -4.74 22.95
N SER A 225 -7.83 -5.49 24.01
CA SER A 225 -7.21 -6.78 24.32
C SER A 225 -7.96 -7.98 23.76
N GLN A 226 -9.27 -7.86 23.56
CA GLN A 226 -10.12 -8.95 23.11
C GLN A 226 -9.90 -9.25 21.62
N LEU A 227 -9.58 -10.51 21.30
CA LEU A 227 -9.27 -10.94 19.95
C LEU A 227 -10.43 -10.68 18.97
N TRP A 228 -11.65 -10.99 19.36
CA TRP A 228 -12.85 -10.84 18.53
C TRP A 228 -13.14 -9.39 18.12
N GLN A 229 -12.78 -8.41 18.96
CA GLN A 229 -12.93 -6.98 18.61
C GLN A 229 -11.98 -6.52 17.51
N ARG A 230 -10.89 -7.27 17.26
CA ARG A 230 -9.88 -6.98 16.25
C ARG A 230 -10.10 -7.76 14.96
N THR A 231 -11.09 -8.68 14.94
CA THR A 231 -11.43 -9.44 13.72
C THR A 231 -12.10 -8.54 12.67
N HIS A 232 -11.98 -8.95 11.42
CA HIS A 232 -12.75 -8.41 10.30
C HIS A 232 -13.98 -9.31 10.10
N ALA A 233 -15.13 -8.88 10.60
CA ALA A 233 -16.34 -9.71 10.68
C ALA A 233 -16.78 -10.27 9.31
N ASP A 234 -16.77 -9.44 8.26
CA ASP A 234 -17.16 -9.87 6.91
C ASP A 234 -16.22 -10.94 6.36
N ALA A 235 -14.90 -10.81 6.59
CA ALA A 235 -13.94 -11.82 6.17
C ALA A 235 -14.13 -13.14 6.94
N VAL A 236 -14.37 -13.09 8.25
CA VAL A 236 -14.68 -14.28 9.05
C VAL A 236 -15.95 -14.96 8.54
N SER A 237 -17.02 -14.21 8.33
CA SER A 237 -18.30 -14.72 7.83
C SER A 237 -18.14 -15.37 6.45
N ARG A 238 -17.50 -14.68 5.52
CA ARG A 238 -17.24 -15.17 4.15
C ARG A 238 -16.45 -16.48 4.16
N LEU A 239 -15.31 -16.51 4.87
CA LEU A 239 -14.44 -17.69 4.91
C LEU A 239 -15.12 -18.87 5.63
N SER A 240 -15.83 -18.60 6.72
CA SER A 240 -16.58 -19.64 7.43
C SER A 240 -17.66 -20.26 6.54
N SER A 241 -18.41 -19.46 5.81
CA SER A 241 -19.42 -19.95 4.87
C SER A 241 -18.80 -20.74 3.72
N ARG A 242 -17.76 -20.19 3.06
CA ARG A 242 -17.11 -20.82 1.90
C ARG A 242 -16.52 -22.19 2.22
N TYR A 243 -15.83 -22.33 3.36
CA TYR A 243 -15.10 -23.55 3.70
C TYR A 243 -15.91 -24.53 4.57
N GLN A 244 -17.24 -24.32 4.68
CA GLN A 244 -18.19 -25.36 5.09
C GLN A 244 -18.46 -26.33 3.94
N ASP A 245 -18.34 -25.91 2.68
CA ASP A 245 -18.46 -26.77 1.52
C ASP A 245 -17.22 -27.65 1.37
N PRO A 246 -17.36 -29.01 1.42
CA PRO A 246 -16.23 -29.93 1.27
C PRO A 246 -15.49 -29.83 -0.06
N GLN A 247 -16.09 -29.24 -1.09
CA GLN A 247 -15.45 -29.01 -2.39
C GLN A 247 -14.42 -27.88 -2.35
N ASN A 248 -14.48 -27.00 -1.35
CA ASN A 248 -13.56 -25.90 -1.17
C ASN A 248 -12.45 -26.25 -0.18
N SER A 249 -11.22 -25.96 -0.53
CA SER A 249 -10.06 -26.25 0.33
C SER A 249 -9.30 -24.97 0.66
N LEU A 250 -9.40 -24.51 1.91
CA LEU A 250 -8.63 -23.36 2.38
C LEU A 250 -7.12 -23.59 2.22
N THR A 251 -6.63 -24.82 2.42
CA THR A 251 -5.23 -25.17 2.21
C THR A 251 -4.80 -24.95 0.75
N SER A 252 -5.62 -25.36 -0.20
CA SER A 252 -5.35 -25.17 -1.64
C SER A 252 -5.34 -23.69 -2.01
N ASP A 253 -6.31 -22.93 -1.51
CA ASP A 253 -6.42 -21.50 -1.80
C ASP A 253 -5.28 -20.71 -1.14
N ILE A 254 -4.85 -21.04 0.08
CA ILE A 254 -3.67 -20.46 0.73
C ILE A 254 -2.42 -20.74 -0.10
N ARG A 255 -2.20 -21.98 -0.52
CA ARG A 255 -1.03 -22.34 -1.33
C ARG A 255 -0.99 -21.54 -2.63
N ARG A 256 -2.13 -21.41 -3.30
CA ARG A 256 -2.27 -20.63 -4.52
C ARG A 256 -2.00 -19.14 -4.29
N LEU A 257 -2.60 -18.57 -3.25
CA LEU A 257 -2.48 -17.16 -2.91
C LEU A 257 -1.03 -16.77 -2.56
N VAL A 258 -0.31 -17.65 -1.86
CA VAL A 258 1.11 -17.44 -1.55
C VAL A 258 1.97 -17.52 -2.80
N ALA A 259 1.68 -18.48 -3.69
CA ALA A 259 2.44 -18.74 -4.89
C ALA A 259 2.29 -17.65 -5.96
N GLU A 260 1.09 -17.08 -6.11
CA GLU A 260 0.75 -16.20 -7.23
C GLU A 260 -0.38 -15.21 -6.87
N ASP A 261 -0.52 -14.14 -7.66
CA ASP A 261 -1.51 -13.09 -7.39
C ASP A 261 -2.80 -13.23 -8.23
N VAL A 262 -2.94 -14.32 -9.02
CA VAL A 262 -4.04 -14.53 -9.99
C VAL A 262 -5.44 -14.46 -9.38
N MET A 263 -5.60 -14.85 -8.11
CA MET A 263 -6.91 -14.78 -7.43
C MET A 263 -7.41 -13.33 -7.30
N PHE A 264 -6.53 -12.34 -7.23
CA PHE A 264 -6.92 -10.93 -7.18
C PHE A 264 -7.41 -10.37 -8.52
N ASP A 265 -7.07 -11.01 -9.62
CA ASP A 265 -7.42 -10.56 -10.98
C ASP A 265 -8.72 -11.21 -11.47
N ARG A 266 -9.28 -12.16 -10.72
CA ARG A 266 -10.50 -12.88 -11.05
C ARG A 266 -11.70 -12.36 -10.25
N ALA A 267 -12.72 -11.88 -10.95
CA ALA A 267 -13.92 -11.30 -10.35
C ALA A 267 -14.67 -12.26 -9.39
N ASP A 268 -14.61 -13.58 -9.67
CA ASP A 268 -15.22 -14.63 -8.85
C ASP A 268 -14.39 -15.02 -7.61
N GLN A 269 -13.12 -14.60 -7.52
CA GLN A 269 -12.17 -15.01 -6.46
C GLN A 269 -11.59 -13.83 -5.66
N VAL A 270 -11.70 -12.63 -6.18
CA VAL A 270 -11.02 -11.45 -5.60
C VAL A 270 -11.42 -11.21 -4.13
N GLN A 271 -12.68 -11.38 -3.78
CA GLN A 271 -13.14 -11.18 -2.40
C GLN A 271 -12.63 -12.28 -1.45
N ASP A 272 -12.47 -13.50 -1.97
CA ASP A 272 -11.87 -14.59 -1.21
C ASP A 272 -10.36 -14.36 -1.03
N ALA A 273 -9.67 -13.85 -2.07
CA ALA A 273 -8.26 -13.49 -1.99
C ALA A 273 -8.01 -12.43 -0.91
N TYR A 274 -8.81 -11.37 -0.86
CA TYR A 274 -8.75 -10.37 0.21
C TYR A 274 -9.00 -10.99 1.59
N SER A 275 -10.04 -11.78 1.72
CA SER A 275 -10.41 -12.39 3.00
C SER A 275 -9.34 -13.37 3.52
N ILE A 276 -8.76 -14.19 2.64
CA ILE A 276 -7.67 -15.10 3.00
C ILE A 276 -6.41 -14.31 3.36
N SER A 277 -6.08 -13.25 2.62
CA SER A 277 -4.95 -12.37 2.90
C SER A 277 -5.05 -11.75 4.29
N TRP A 278 -6.25 -11.23 4.63
CA TRP A 278 -6.52 -10.75 5.98
C TRP A 278 -6.33 -11.85 7.02
N LEU A 279 -6.88 -13.05 6.79
CA LEU A 279 -6.77 -14.17 7.74
C LEU A 279 -5.31 -14.56 7.99
N LEU A 280 -4.48 -14.64 6.94
CA LEU A 280 -3.06 -14.95 7.05
C LEU A 280 -2.33 -13.88 7.87
N MET A 281 -2.53 -12.61 7.53
CA MET A 281 -1.88 -11.50 8.23
C MET A 281 -2.37 -11.37 9.68
N PHE A 282 -3.66 -11.61 9.94
CA PHE A 282 -4.23 -11.59 11.28
C PHE A 282 -3.71 -12.74 12.14
N TYR A 283 -3.66 -13.95 11.58
CA TYR A 283 -3.07 -15.11 12.25
C TYR A 283 -1.59 -14.87 12.61
N LEU A 284 -0.79 -14.42 11.65
CA LEU A 284 0.62 -14.13 11.87
C LEU A 284 0.80 -13.03 12.92
N CYS A 285 0.04 -11.95 12.82
CA CYS A 285 0.11 -10.81 13.73
C CYS A 285 -0.22 -11.21 15.19
N GLU A 286 -1.22 -12.08 15.40
CA GLU A 286 -1.74 -12.44 16.74
C GLU A 286 -1.08 -13.67 17.34
N ARG A 287 -0.60 -14.59 16.53
CA ARG A 287 -0.09 -15.90 16.98
C ARG A 287 1.40 -16.08 16.75
N ARG A 288 1.96 -15.42 15.72
CA ARG A 288 3.35 -15.59 15.30
C ARG A 288 4.01 -14.24 14.95
N PRO A 289 4.06 -13.27 15.89
CA PRO A 289 4.49 -11.89 15.59
C PRO A 289 5.93 -11.78 15.07
N GLN A 290 6.82 -12.69 15.44
CA GLN A 290 8.20 -12.74 14.91
C GLN A 290 8.17 -13.13 13.42
N VAL A 291 7.42 -14.16 13.07
CA VAL A 291 7.25 -14.62 11.68
C VAL A 291 6.55 -13.55 10.84
N PHE A 292 5.54 -12.85 11.42
CA PHE A 292 4.91 -11.70 10.78
C PHE A 292 5.93 -10.63 10.38
N ALA A 293 6.79 -10.23 11.33
CA ALA A 293 7.83 -9.24 11.07
C ALA A 293 8.85 -9.74 10.04
N GLU A 294 9.20 -11.02 10.08
CA GLU A 294 10.16 -11.62 9.15
C GLU A 294 9.65 -11.64 7.72
N PHE A 295 8.38 -12.01 7.48
CA PHE A 295 7.76 -11.90 6.16
C PHE A 295 7.84 -10.49 5.58
N ILE A 296 7.48 -9.48 6.37
CA ILE A 296 7.51 -8.09 5.96
C ILE A 296 8.96 -7.65 5.68
N ASN A 297 9.88 -7.90 6.60
CA ASN A 297 11.28 -7.49 6.45
C ASN A 297 11.96 -8.19 5.27
N HIS A 298 11.66 -9.48 5.04
CA HIS A 298 12.17 -10.24 3.90
C HIS A 298 11.71 -9.62 2.58
N THR A 299 10.42 -9.38 2.41
CA THR A 299 9.91 -8.82 1.15
C THR A 299 10.38 -7.38 0.91
N ALA A 300 10.52 -6.58 1.97
CA ALA A 300 11.06 -5.22 1.88
C ALA A 300 12.54 -5.19 1.44
N SER A 301 13.31 -6.24 1.75
CA SER A 301 14.75 -6.35 1.44
C SER A 301 15.04 -6.94 0.07
N ARG A 302 14.03 -7.40 -0.67
CA ARG A 302 14.23 -7.98 -2.00
C ARG A 302 14.81 -6.95 -2.97
N PRO A 303 15.67 -7.39 -3.92
CA PRO A 303 16.22 -6.50 -4.93
C PRO A 303 15.11 -5.86 -5.77
N PRO A 304 15.24 -4.59 -6.14
CA PRO A 304 14.28 -3.93 -7.02
C PRO A 304 14.29 -4.56 -8.41
N PHE A 305 13.12 -4.56 -9.08
CA PHE A 305 12.90 -5.04 -10.45
C PHE A 305 13.19 -6.53 -10.69
N VAL A 306 13.37 -7.31 -9.63
CA VAL A 306 13.51 -8.76 -9.72
C VAL A 306 12.16 -9.41 -9.53
N GLU A 307 11.74 -10.20 -10.51
CA GLU A 307 10.51 -10.98 -10.43
C GLU A 307 10.54 -11.93 -9.24
N TYR A 308 9.39 -12.13 -8.62
CA TYR A 308 9.24 -13.03 -7.48
C TYR A 308 8.50 -14.26 -7.95
N GLU A 309 9.27 -15.18 -8.51
CA GLU A 309 8.78 -16.40 -9.10
C GLU A 309 7.99 -17.27 -8.12
N ARG A 310 6.99 -17.97 -8.63
CA ARG A 310 6.09 -18.83 -7.87
C ARG A 310 6.81 -19.80 -6.93
N GLU A 311 7.79 -20.51 -7.45
CA GLU A 311 8.55 -21.49 -6.68
C GLU A 311 9.37 -20.84 -5.56
N GLN A 312 9.96 -19.68 -5.84
CA GLN A 312 10.70 -18.92 -4.86
C GLN A 312 9.78 -18.37 -3.77
N ARG A 313 8.57 -17.87 -4.11
CA ARG A 313 7.57 -17.45 -3.12
C ARG A 313 7.22 -18.57 -2.15
N LEU A 314 6.95 -19.77 -2.66
CA LEU A 314 6.64 -20.95 -1.83
C LEU A 314 7.82 -21.37 -0.96
N LYS A 315 9.04 -21.39 -1.51
CA LYS A 315 10.26 -21.72 -0.77
C LYS A 315 10.52 -20.74 0.37
N ASP A 316 10.47 -19.45 0.08
CA ASP A 316 10.69 -18.40 1.07
C ASP A 316 9.59 -18.44 2.15
N PHE A 317 8.33 -18.66 1.75
CA PHE A 317 7.23 -18.81 2.71
C PHE A 317 7.50 -19.95 3.70
N GLN A 318 7.85 -21.13 3.21
CA GLN A 318 8.12 -22.29 4.08
C GLN A 318 9.35 -22.08 4.96
N SER A 319 10.39 -21.44 4.41
CA SER A 319 11.59 -21.10 5.18
C SER A 319 11.31 -20.13 6.32
N ILE A 320 10.54 -19.06 6.06
CA ILE A 320 10.18 -18.05 7.05
C ILE A 320 9.19 -18.59 8.08
N ALA A 321 8.21 -19.37 7.63
CA ALA A 321 7.24 -19.99 8.52
C ALA A 321 7.81 -21.14 9.35
N ASP A 322 9.01 -21.65 9.00
CA ASP A 322 9.68 -22.82 9.57
C ASP A 322 8.77 -24.07 9.57
N GLN A 323 8.00 -24.24 8.50
CA GLN A 323 7.10 -25.38 8.32
C GLN A 323 6.56 -25.47 6.89
N SER A 324 5.97 -26.64 6.54
CA SER A 324 5.30 -26.80 5.27
C SER A 324 4.05 -25.91 5.18
N ILE A 325 3.69 -25.51 3.96
CA ILE A 325 2.49 -24.68 3.74
C ILE A 325 1.20 -25.43 4.16
N ASP A 326 1.19 -26.76 4.09
CA ASP A 326 0.03 -27.57 4.51
C ASP A 326 -0.15 -27.57 6.03
N GLN A 327 0.95 -27.69 6.78
CA GLN A 327 0.91 -27.56 8.24
C GLN A 327 0.47 -26.17 8.67
N PHE A 328 1.04 -25.13 8.04
CA PHE A 328 0.65 -23.75 8.27
C PHE A 328 -0.84 -23.52 8.00
N ALA A 329 -1.35 -24.01 6.87
CA ALA A 329 -2.75 -23.87 6.50
C ALA A 329 -3.70 -24.60 7.47
N LEU A 330 -3.30 -25.75 8.04
CA LEU A 330 -4.05 -26.43 9.08
C LEU A 330 -4.16 -25.59 10.36
N GLU A 331 -3.06 -24.93 10.76
CA GLU A 331 -3.07 -24.01 11.92
C GLU A 331 -3.99 -22.82 11.68
N VAL A 332 -3.90 -22.20 10.49
CA VAL A 332 -4.77 -21.10 10.07
C VAL A 332 -6.24 -21.52 10.04
N THR A 333 -6.55 -22.72 9.57
CA THR A 333 -7.91 -23.28 9.56
C THR A 333 -8.47 -23.43 10.98
N ARG A 334 -7.68 -23.97 11.91
CA ARG A 334 -8.07 -24.09 13.33
C ARG A 334 -8.26 -22.71 13.97
N PHE A 335 -7.41 -21.76 13.60
CA PHE A 335 -7.54 -20.39 14.08
C PHE A 335 -8.82 -19.72 13.57
N LEU A 336 -9.16 -19.85 12.28
CA LEU A 336 -10.42 -19.38 11.71
C LEU A 336 -11.63 -19.96 12.47
N GLN A 337 -11.64 -21.27 12.70
CA GLN A 337 -12.71 -21.94 13.47
C GLN A 337 -12.83 -21.40 14.90
N SER A 338 -11.70 -21.05 15.53
CA SER A 338 -11.69 -20.50 16.89
C SER A 338 -12.26 -19.08 16.97
N ILE A 339 -11.91 -18.22 16.00
CA ILE A 339 -12.40 -16.82 15.98
C ILE A 339 -13.86 -16.75 15.51
N ALA A 340 -14.29 -17.62 14.58
CA ALA A 340 -15.68 -17.68 14.12
C ALA A 340 -16.67 -17.99 15.24
N LYS A 341 -16.27 -18.76 16.26
CA LYS A 341 -17.08 -19.03 17.44
C LYS A 341 -17.21 -17.85 18.41
N GLN A 342 -16.33 -16.86 18.30
CA GLN A 342 -16.24 -15.69 19.19
C GLN A 342 -16.77 -14.42 18.54
N THR A 343 -16.84 -14.39 17.21
CA THR A 343 -17.37 -13.25 16.45
C THR A 343 -18.90 -13.30 16.48
N PRO A 344 -19.58 -12.22 16.93
CA PRO A 344 -21.04 -12.20 17.04
C PRO A 344 -21.75 -12.36 15.71
#